data_14657852a91143099127b98352b315a4
#
_entry.id   14657852a91143099127b98352b315a4
#
_cell.length_a   1.000
_cell.length_b   1.000
_cell.length_c   1.000
_cell.angle_alpha   90.00
_cell.angle_beta   90.00
_cell.angle_gamma   90.00
#
_symmetry.space_group_name_H-M   'P 1'
#
loop_
_entity.id
_entity.type
_entity.pdbx_description
1 polymer ?
#
loop_
_entity_poly.entity_id
_entity_poly.type
_entity_poly.pdbx_seq_one_letter_code
_entity_poly.pdbx_strand_id
1 'polypeptide(L)'
;MFRHILNRLLWLLVPLLAVITGSCRRIPDPPSPDDTSLFAACVIPGTASTIDIVTFNVEGFPKAGYTSVTALSALVNAIDPDIVALQEVVSEADFNRMVKLMSGWTGYFYPVNNDEWNLAYLIKDSEMEVIPGTVRTLFHDDFYAFPRPPFEIMVSHKPSGRELLLINLHLKCCGGTDNENRRRSASQKLKEYLDGQRADDAVVMLGDYNDEIASVSPEENPFLNFIIDASSYTFADMTIATGSQLWWSYPSWPSHIDHILVTNELSADIDTTVVIKASPCYPDYGEVLSDHRPVAIRIIP
;
A
#
# COMPACT_ATOMS: atom_id res chain seq x y z
N MET A 1 -27.10 86.64 12.48
CA MET A 1 -28.26 86.06 11.88
C MET A 1 -27.92 84.71 11.30
N PHE A 2 -28.64 83.68 11.65
CA PHE A 2 -28.51 82.24 11.36
C PHE A 2 -27.64 81.42 12.28
N ARG A 3 -28.30 80.69 13.17
CA ARG A 3 -27.82 79.58 14.03
C ARG A 3 -27.73 78.31 13.19
N HIS A 4 -26.60 77.58 13.28
CA HIS A 4 -26.57 76.23 12.85
C HIS A 4 -26.54 75.31 14.08
N ILE A 5 -27.56 74.46 14.15
CA ILE A 5 -27.73 73.40 15.14
C ILE A 5 -26.87 72.20 14.71
N LEU A 6 -25.95 71.81 15.55
CA LEU A 6 -25.10 70.66 15.35
C LEU A 6 -25.76 69.42 16.00
N ASN A 7 -26.36 68.56 15.21
CA ASN A 7 -26.88 67.27 15.66
C ASN A 7 -25.67 66.29 15.80
N ARG A 8 -25.36 65.89 17.03
CA ARG A 8 -24.44 64.83 17.34
C ARG A 8 -25.18 63.50 17.34
N LEU A 9 -25.01 62.68 16.31
CA LEU A 9 -25.41 61.30 16.31
C LEU A 9 -24.34 60.47 17.07
N LEU A 10 -24.72 59.98 18.26
CA LEU A 10 -23.92 59.04 19.03
C LEU A 10 -24.12 57.64 18.42
N TRP A 11 -23.11 57.09 17.73
CA TRP A 11 -23.09 55.69 17.33
C TRP A 11 -22.63 54.85 18.51
N LEU A 12 -23.55 54.08 19.10
CA LEU A 12 -23.23 53.00 20.04
C LEU A 12 -22.62 51.82 19.25
N LEU A 13 -21.31 51.71 19.30
CA LEU A 13 -20.61 50.50 18.89
C LEU A 13 -20.86 49.42 19.95
N VAL A 14 -21.74 48.48 19.65
CA VAL A 14 -21.86 47.23 20.41
C VAL A 14 -20.76 46.29 19.90
N PRO A 15 -19.80 45.86 20.72
CA PRO A 15 -18.83 44.85 20.28
C PRO A 15 -19.55 43.51 20.19
N LEU A 16 -19.66 43.01 18.96
CA LEU A 16 -20.12 41.64 18.70
C LEU A 16 -19.01 40.70 19.18
N LEU A 17 -19.14 40.16 20.40
CA LEU A 17 -18.27 39.13 20.92
C LEU A 17 -18.60 37.84 20.16
N ALA A 18 -17.85 37.55 19.10
CA ALA A 18 -17.90 36.27 18.44
C ALA A 18 -17.30 35.21 19.40
N VAL A 19 -18.15 34.48 20.07
CA VAL A 19 -17.75 33.28 20.82
C VAL A 19 -17.37 32.23 19.78
N ILE A 20 -16.08 32.13 19.49
CA ILE A 20 -15.52 31.00 18.74
C ILE A 20 -15.64 29.78 19.67
N THR A 21 -16.74 29.06 19.58
CA THR A 21 -16.82 27.71 20.13
C THR A 21 -15.91 26.82 19.29
N GLY A 22 -14.64 26.78 19.66
CA GLY A 22 -13.72 25.76 19.17
C GLY A 22 -14.30 24.42 19.59
N SER A 23 -14.97 23.74 18.67
CA SER A 23 -15.33 22.35 18.84
C SER A 23 -14.01 21.60 18.91
N CYS A 24 -13.50 21.31 20.11
CA CYS A 24 -12.49 20.30 20.30
C CYS A 24 -13.10 19.00 19.77
N ARG A 25 -12.79 18.62 18.52
CA ARG A 25 -13.02 17.26 18.08
C ARG A 25 -12.27 16.37 19.08
N ARG A 26 -13.03 15.63 19.87
CA ARG A 26 -12.45 14.57 20.70
C ARG A 26 -11.80 13.61 19.73
N ILE A 27 -10.49 13.45 19.78
CA ILE A 27 -9.80 12.39 19.05
C ILE A 27 -10.43 11.09 19.57
N PRO A 28 -11.05 10.27 18.74
CA PRO A 28 -11.60 9.00 19.17
C PRO A 28 -10.50 8.17 19.83
N ASP A 29 -10.86 7.38 20.84
CA ASP A 29 -9.92 6.41 21.40
C ASP A 29 -9.43 5.50 20.25
N PRO A 30 -8.14 5.14 20.23
CA PRO A 30 -7.60 4.26 19.20
C PRO A 30 -8.38 2.93 19.19
N PRO A 31 -8.70 2.37 18.00
CA PRO A 31 -9.41 1.08 17.94
C PRO A 31 -8.58 -0.01 18.60
N SER A 32 -9.25 -1.07 19.09
CA SER A 32 -8.54 -2.28 19.51
C SER A 32 -7.88 -2.94 18.29
N PRO A 33 -6.64 -3.44 18.41
CA PRO A 33 -5.97 -4.20 17.35
C PRO A 33 -6.78 -5.40 16.84
N ASP A 34 -7.57 -6.01 17.73
CA ASP A 34 -8.39 -7.19 17.46
C ASP A 34 -9.84 -6.84 17.06
N ASP A 35 -10.17 -5.55 16.94
CA ASP A 35 -11.53 -5.13 16.55
C ASP A 35 -11.73 -5.23 15.04
N THR A 36 -11.92 -6.45 14.55
CA THR A 36 -12.23 -6.71 13.14
C THR A 36 -13.60 -6.17 12.73
N SER A 37 -14.50 -5.90 13.68
CA SER A 37 -15.85 -5.40 13.39
C SER A 37 -15.83 -4.00 12.78
N LEU A 38 -14.80 -3.20 13.08
CA LEU A 38 -14.61 -1.86 12.54
C LEU A 38 -14.60 -1.82 11.01
N PHE A 39 -14.00 -2.82 10.37
CA PHE A 39 -13.86 -2.89 8.91
C PHE A 39 -14.73 -3.96 8.26
N ALA A 40 -15.47 -4.76 9.03
CA ALA A 40 -16.19 -5.95 8.54
C ALA A 40 -17.15 -5.68 7.38
N ALA A 41 -17.76 -4.47 7.31
CA ALA A 41 -18.67 -4.10 6.21
C ALA A 41 -17.94 -3.64 4.93
N CYS A 42 -16.62 -3.42 4.98
CA CYS A 42 -15.81 -2.84 3.90
C CYS A 42 -14.77 -3.80 3.32
N VAL A 43 -14.55 -4.94 3.94
CA VAL A 43 -13.55 -5.92 3.51
C VAL A 43 -14.20 -7.26 3.19
N ILE A 44 -13.55 -8.02 2.34
CA ILE A 44 -13.87 -9.43 2.10
C ILE A 44 -12.73 -10.24 2.70
N PRO A 45 -12.96 -10.94 3.81
CA PRO A 45 -11.90 -11.70 4.47
C PRO A 45 -11.26 -12.74 3.56
N GLY A 46 -10.00 -13.04 3.81
CA GLY A 46 -9.28 -14.15 3.19
C GLY A 46 -9.95 -15.49 3.41
N THR A 47 -9.54 -16.50 2.67
CA THR A 47 -10.14 -17.84 2.72
C THR A 47 -9.08 -18.90 2.94
N ALA A 48 -9.43 -19.98 3.66
CA ALA A 48 -8.53 -21.12 3.85
C ALA A 48 -8.31 -21.96 2.56
N SER A 49 -8.97 -21.62 1.45
CA SER A 49 -8.86 -22.34 0.17
C SER A 49 -7.98 -21.62 -0.87
N THR A 50 -7.49 -20.43 -0.54
CA THR A 50 -6.66 -19.61 -1.41
C THR A 50 -5.44 -19.11 -0.64
N ILE A 51 -4.39 -18.70 -1.35
CA ILE A 51 -3.30 -17.89 -0.80
C ILE A 51 -3.70 -16.43 -1.05
N ASP A 52 -3.94 -15.70 0.04
CA ASP A 52 -4.42 -14.32 0.00
C ASP A 52 -3.27 -13.35 0.27
N ILE A 53 -2.90 -12.54 -0.72
CA ILE A 53 -1.75 -11.62 -0.64
C ILE A 53 -2.22 -10.18 -0.84
N VAL A 54 -1.76 -9.28 0.01
CA VAL A 54 -2.10 -7.85 -0.01
C VAL A 54 -0.85 -7.01 -0.18
N THR A 55 -0.90 -5.97 -1.02
CA THR A 55 0.05 -4.86 -1.02
C THR A 55 -0.63 -3.60 -0.50
N PHE A 56 0.06 -2.83 0.33
CA PHE A 56 -0.48 -1.62 0.92
C PHE A 56 0.62 -0.59 1.24
N ASN A 57 0.62 0.53 0.53
CA ASN A 57 1.39 1.71 0.92
C ASN A 57 0.67 2.36 2.13
N VAL A 58 1.37 2.45 3.27
CA VAL A 58 0.83 2.93 4.56
C VAL A 58 1.20 4.38 4.88
N GLU A 59 1.57 5.15 3.87
CA GLU A 59 1.77 6.62 3.91
C GLU A 59 2.51 7.10 5.17
N GLY A 60 3.78 6.70 5.29
CA GLY A 60 4.63 7.15 6.39
C GLY A 60 4.26 6.55 7.75
N PHE A 61 3.93 5.25 7.78
CA PHE A 61 3.54 4.56 9.03
C PHE A 61 4.59 4.69 10.14
N PRO A 62 4.16 5.13 11.36
CA PRO A 62 2.79 5.36 11.84
C PRO A 62 2.36 6.84 11.70
N LYS A 63 1.58 7.19 10.68
CA LYS A 63 1.13 8.55 10.36
C LYS A 63 0.52 9.30 11.55
N ALA A 64 -0.31 8.62 12.34
CA ALA A 64 -0.97 9.14 13.55
C ALA A 64 -0.47 8.43 14.83
N GLY A 65 0.79 8.00 14.87
CA GLY A 65 1.40 7.34 16.02
C GLY A 65 0.70 6.03 16.39
N TYR A 66 0.43 5.84 17.69
CA TYR A 66 -0.18 4.59 18.18
C TYR A 66 -1.56 4.30 17.58
N THR A 67 -2.32 5.31 17.18
CA THR A 67 -3.62 5.12 16.51
C THR A 67 -3.44 4.44 15.16
N SER A 68 -2.40 4.79 14.39
CA SER A 68 -2.07 4.07 13.14
C SER A 68 -1.70 2.61 13.41
N VAL A 69 -0.93 2.35 14.48
CA VAL A 69 -0.53 0.98 14.85
C VAL A 69 -1.76 0.10 15.08
N THR A 70 -2.71 0.57 15.89
CA THR A 70 -3.90 -0.22 16.23
C THR A 70 -4.91 -0.31 15.08
N ALA A 71 -5.08 0.78 14.31
CA ALA A 71 -5.99 0.80 13.18
C ALA A 71 -5.49 -0.10 12.03
N LEU A 72 -4.18 -0.10 11.74
CA LEU A 72 -3.61 -0.99 10.73
C LEU A 72 -3.70 -2.46 11.17
N SER A 73 -3.43 -2.76 12.44
CA SER A 73 -3.63 -4.11 12.99
C SER A 73 -5.07 -4.58 12.82
N ALA A 74 -6.05 -3.74 13.18
CA ALA A 74 -7.48 -4.06 13.05
C ALA A 74 -7.87 -4.26 11.57
N LEU A 75 -7.35 -3.44 10.65
CA LEU A 75 -7.61 -3.59 9.22
C LEU A 75 -7.03 -4.90 8.67
N VAL A 76 -5.76 -5.22 8.97
CA VAL A 76 -5.11 -6.46 8.53
C VAL A 76 -5.85 -7.68 9.10
N ASN A 77 -6.20 -7.66 10.38
CA ASN A 77 -6.97 -8.74 11.00
C ASN A 77 -8.39 -8.88 10.41
N ALA A 78 -9.02 -7.78 9.96
CA ALA A 78 -10.32 -7.83 9.30
C ALA A 78 -10.24 -8.38 7.87
N ILE A 79 -9.18 -8.06 7.12
CA ILE A 79 -8.90 -8.63 5.80
C ILE A 79 -8.53 -10.11 5.92
N ASP A 80 -7.83 -10.47 7.01
CA ASP A 80 -7.35 -11.82 7.31
C ASP A 80 -6.56 -12.48 6.14
N PRO A 81 -5.58 -11.80 5.52
CA PRO A 81 -4.78 -12.37 4.45
C PRO A 81 -3.69 -13.27 5.00
N ASP A 82 -2.98 -13.99 4.12
CA ASP A 82 -1.82 -14.80 4.50
C ASP A 82 -0.52 -13.99 4.51
N ILE A 83 -0.46 -12.98 3.62
CA ILE A 83 0.71 -12.14 3.43
C ILE A 83 0.29 -10.69 3.22
N VAL A 84 1.00 -9.75 3.87
CA VAL A 84 0.88 -8.32 3.58
C VAL A 84 2.26 -7.74 3.26
N ALA A 85 2.40 -7.12 2.09
CA ALA A 85 3.56 -6.31 1.71
C ALA A 85 3.25 -4.84 1.99
N LEU A 86 4.05 -4.19 2.84
CA LEU A 86 3.88 -2.81 3.25
C LEU A 86 4.96 -1.93 2.62
N GLN A 87 4.58 -0.74 2.17
CA GLN A 87 5.47 0.32 1.72
C GLN A 87 5.32 1.54 2.63
N GLU A 88 6.32 2.39 2.68
CA GLU A 88 6.37 3.60 3.51
C GLU A 88 6.30 3.36 5.02
N VAL A 89 6.94 2.30 5.50
CA VAL A 89 7.08 2.07 6.95
C VAL A 89 8.27 2.89 7.47
N VAL A 90 7.98 3.97 8.19
CA VAL A 90 9.00 4.92 8.68
C VAL A 90 9.61 4.48 10.01
N SER A 91 8.81 3.86 10.88
CA SER A 91 9.23 3.47 12.23
C SER A 91 9.29 1.96 12.40
N GLU A 92 10.50 1.40 12.44
CA GLU A 92 10.72 -0.01 12.80
C GLU A 92 10.18 -0.33 14.20
N ALA A 93 10.32 0.60 15.15
CA ALA A 93 9.86 0.41 16.51
C ALA A 93 8.33 0.26 16.59
N ASP A 94 7.58 1.06 15.82
CA ASP A 94 6.13 0.98 15.77
C ASP A 94 5.65 -0.19 14.90
N PHE A 95 6.36 -0.55 13.85
CA PHE A 95 6.12 -1.79 13.11
C PHE A 95 6.27 -3.02 14.02
N ASN A 96 7.38 -3.11 14.76
CA ASN A 96 7.59 -4.19 15.73
C ASN A 96 6.56 -4.18 16.88
N ARG A 97 6.06 -3.00 17.27
CA ARG A 97 4.94 -2.88 18.22
C ARG A 97 3.66 -3.45 17.62
N MET A 98 3.35 -3.12 16.37
CA MET A 98 2.19 -3.64 15.65
C MET A 98 2.23 -5.18 15.59
N VAL A 99 3.35 -5.75 15.16
CA VAL A 99 3.53 -7.22 15.09
C VAL A 99 3.29 -7.87 16.46
N LYS A 100 3.76 -7.28 17.54
CA LYS A 100 3.53 -7.81 18.91
C LYS A 100 2.06 -7.78 19.35
N LEU A 101 1.26 -6.89 18.78
CA LEU A 101 -0.18 -6.83 19.04
C LEU A 101 -0.97 -7.85 18.21
N MET A 102 -0.39 -8.35 17.12
CA MET A 102 -1.03 -9.25 16.16
C MET A 102 -0.59 -10.70 16.44
N SER A 103 -1.39 -11.44 17.21
CA SER A 103 -1.09 -12.85 17.51
C SER A 103 -1.12 -13.71 16.23
N GLY A 104 -0.11 -14.55 16.03
CA GLY A 104 0.00 -15.43 14.88
C GLY A 104 0.55 -14.76 13.61
N TRP A 105 1.21 -13.59 13.77
CA TRP A 105 1.89 -12.90 12.69
C TRP A 105 3.38 -12.73 12.97
N THR A 106 4.19 -12.96 11.95
CA THR A 106 5.62 -12.62 11.95
C THR A 106 5.87 -11.46 11.01
N GLY A 107 6.62 -10.45 11.49
CA GLY A 107 7.01 -9.27 10.72
C GLY A 107 8.44 -9.35 10.21
N TYR A 108 8.64 -8.94 8.95
CA TYR A 108 9.96 -8.76 8.34
C TYR A 108 10.11 -7.31 7.92
N PHE A 109 11.12 -6.64 8.44
CA PHE A 109 11.41 -5.24 8.14
C PHE A 109 12.82 -5.12 7.57
N TYR A 110 12.98 -4.32 6.52
CA TYR A 110 14.30 -4.04 5.97
C TYR A 110 14.56 -2.52 5.96
N PRO A 111 15.52 -2.04 6.77
CA PRO A 111 15.85 -0.62 6.80
C PRO A 111 16.57 -0.22 5.50
N VAL A 112 16.08 0.83 4.86
CA VAL A 112 16.72 1.43 3.68
C VAL A 112 17.73 2.47 4.15
N ASN A 113 18.96 2.36 3.67
CA ASN A 113 19.99 3.37 3.97
C ASN A 113 19.64 4.69 3.27
N ASN A 114 19.66 5.79 4.03
CA ASN A 114 19.40 7.15 3.56
C ASN A 114 17.98 7.45 3.06
N ASP A 115 17.03 6.60 3.33
CA ASP A 115 15.59 6.86 3.11
C ASP A 115 14.81 6.38 4.34
N GLU A 116 13.75 7.09 4.69
CA GLU A 116 12.87 6.71 5.79
C GLU A 116 11.67 5.86 5.33
N TRP A 117 11.52 5.69 4.00
CA TRP A 117 10.42 4.97 3.38
C TRP A 117 10.75 3.47 3.22
N ASN A 118 10.68 2.72 4.31
CA ASN A 118 11.11 1.32 4.32
C ASN A 118 10.02 0.38 3.82
N LEU A 119 10.44 -0.85 3.49
CA LEU A 119 9.60 -1.96 3.08
C LEU A 119 9.49 -2.97 4.21
N ALA A 120 8.31 -3.59 4.33
CA ALA A 120 8.09 -4.64 5.32
C ALA A 120 7.11 -5.70 4.79
N TYR A 121 7.12 -6.86 5.45
CA TYR A 121 6.13 -7.90 5.28
C TYR A 121 5.51 -8.29 6.62
N LEU A 122 4.23 -8.65 6.58
CA LEU A 122 3.56 -9.42 7.62
C LEU A 122 3.22 -10.78 7.04
N ILE A 123 3.56 -11.83 7.75
CA ILE A 123 3.36 -13.23 7.34
C ILE A 123 2.51 -13.91 8.40
N LYS A 124 1.41 -14.54 8.00
CA LYS A 124 0.50 -15.29 8.88
C LYS A 124 1.08 -16.65 9.21
N ASP A 125 1.45 -16.84 10.47
CA ASP A 125 2.21 -18.04 10.90
C ASP A 125 1.46 -19.35 10.75
N SER A 126 0.11 -19.34 10.74
CA SER A 126 -0.67 -20.57 10.55
C SER A 126 -0.61 -21.08 9.11
N GLU A 127 -0.52 -20.17 8.12
CA GLU A 127 -0.65 -20.49 6.70
C GLU A 127 0.70 -20.53 5.98
N MET A 128 1.63 -19.65 6.37
CA MET A 128 2.87 -19.43 5.62
C MET A 128 4.10 -19.70 6.47
N GLU A 129 5.19 -20.12 5.80
CA GLU A 129 6.52 -20.22 6.38
C GLU A 129 7.54 -19.52 5.47
N VAL A 130 8.34 -18.61 6.02
CA VAL A 130 9.45 -17.99 5.27
C VAL A 130 10.62 -18.97 5.20
N ILE A 131 11.10 -19.23 3.98
CA ILE A 131 12.21 -20.15 3.75
C ILE A 131 13.50 -19.51 4.29
N PRO A 132 14.22 -20.19 5.21
CA PRO A 132 15.41 -19.63 5.84
C PRO A 132 16.49 -19.22 4.83
N GLY A 133 17.09 -18.03 5.04
CA GLY A 133 18.17 -17.50 4.19
C GLY A 133 17.74 -16.86 2.89
N THR A 134 16.42 -16.70 2.64
CA THR A 134 15.89 -16.07 1.43
C THR A 134 15.55 -14.58 1.59
N VAL A 135 15.52 -14.10 2.82
CA VAL A 135 15.19 -12.67 3.15
C VAL A 135 16.35 -11.78 2.73
N ARG A 136 16.15 -10.94 1.70
CA ARG A 136 17.18 -10.05 1.18
C ARG A 136 16.62 -8.87 0.41
N THR A 137 17.47 -7.87 0.09
CA THR A 137 17.15 -6.84 -0.88
C THR A 137 17.90 -7.06 -2.18
N LEU A 138 17.28 -6.57 -3.26
CA LEU A 138 17.86 -6.56 -4.60
C LEU A 138 18.39 -5.17 -4.94
N PHE A 139 19.44 -5.11 -5.77
CA PHE A 139 19.95 -3.85 -6.35
C PHE A 139 20.28 -2.76 -5.32
N HIS A 140 20.78 -3.12 -4.15
CA HIS A 140 21.01 -2.23 -3.00
C HIS A 140 21.96 -1.05 -3.27
N ASP A 141 22.75 -1.09 -4.34
CA ASP A 141 23.68 -0.02 -4.74
C ASP A 141 23.15 0.84 -5.91
N ASP A 142 21.97 0.54 -6.46
CA ASP A 142 21.38 1.26 -7.59
C ASP A 142 20.27 2.22 -7.14
N PHE A 143 20.68 3.31 -6.50
CA PHE A 143 19.73 4.34 -6.03
C PHE A 143 19.07 5.15 -7.15
N TYR A 144 19.52 5.04 -8.40
CA TYR A 144 18.84 5.66 -9.53
C TYR A 144 17.57 4.92 -9.87
N ALA A 145 17.65 3.62 -10.14
CA ALA A 145 16.51 2.79 -10.43
C ALA A 145 15.67 2.52 -9.18
N PHE A 146 16.31 2.23 -8.06
CA PHE A 146 15.68 1.80 -6.82
C PHE A 146 16.07 2.70 -5.66
N PRO A 147 15.36 3.83 -5.45
CA PRO A 147 15.60 4.66 -4.25
C PRO A 147 15.34 3.85 -2.96
N ARG A 148 14.47 2.85 -3.04
CA ARG A 148 14.26 1.80 -2.03
C ARG A 148 14.55 0.47 -2.71
N PRO A 149 15.60 -0.25 -2.27
CA PRO A 149 15.91 -1.58 -2.80
C PRO A 149 14.72 -2.53 -2.68
N PRO A 150 14.32 -3.24 -3.75
CA PRO A 150 13.25 -4.22 -3.68
C PRO A 150 13.50 -5.25 -2.59
N PHE A 151 12.46 -5.57 -1.82
CA PHE A 151 12.56 -6.51 -0.70
C PHE A 151 12.04 -7.88 -1.11
N GLU A 152 12.94 -8.86 -1.20
CA GLU A 152 12.67 -10.23 -1.65
C GLU A 152 12.63 -11.19 -0.46
N ILE A 153 11.61 -12.05 -0.45
CA ILE A 153 11.52 -13.22 0.44
C ILE A 153 10.90 -14.40 -0.32
N MET A 154 11.29 -15.63 0.04
CA MET A 154 10.61 -16.83 -0.43
C MET A 154 9.80 -17.44 0.70
N VAL A 155 8.57 -17.82 0.41
CA VAL A 155 7.63 -18.39 1.37
C VAL A 155 7.09 -19.73 0.87
N SER A 156 6.73 -20.61 1.80
CA SER A 156 6.01 -21.86 1.51
C SER A 156 4.62 -21.80 2.16
N HIS A 157 3.58 -22.07 1.39
CA HIS A 157 2.22 -22.25 1.88
C HIS A 157 2.08 -23.59 2.56
N LYS A 158 1.92 -23.62 3.87
CA LYS A 158 1.94 -24.84 4.70
C LYS A 158 0.93 -25.89 4.26
N PRO A 159 -0.34 -25.55 3.96
CA PRO A 159 -1.34 -26.53 3.58
C PRO A 159 -1.05 -27.25 2.26
N SER A 160 -0.54 -26.51 1.22
CA SER A 160 -0.30 -27.09 -0.11
C SER A 160 1.16 -27.45 -0.37
N GLY A 161 2.11 -26.89 0.38
CA GLY A 161 3.54 -26.96 0.11
C GLY A 161 3.99 -26.09 -1.07
N ARG A 162 3.11 -25.23 -1.63
CA ARG A 162 3.47 -24.34 -2.74
C ARG A 162 4.44 -23.27 -2.28
N GLU A 163 5.52 -23.09 -3.02
CA GLU A 163 6.49 -22.03 -2.77
C GLU A 163 6.21 -20.83 -3.65
N LEU A 164 6.36 -19.61 -3.08
CA LEU A 164 6.19 -18.33 -3.76
C LEU A 164 7.40 -17.46 -3.48
N LEU A 165 7.93 -16.82 -4.53
CA LEU A 165 8.90 -15.75 -4.42
C LEU A 165 8.17 -14.42 -4.40
N LEU A 166 8.29 -13.65 -3.31
CA LEU A 166 7.68 -12.35 -3.14
C LEU A 166 8.72 -11.25 -3.32
N ILE A 167 8.39 -10.22 -4.12
CA ILE A 167 9.24 -9.03 -4.31
C ILE A 167 8.37 -7.78 -4.03
N ASN A 168 8.61 -7.15 -2.89
CA ASN A 168 7.95 -5.90 -2.50
C ASN A 168 8.68 -4.70 -3.09
N LEU A 169 7.95 -3.82 -3.76
CA LEU A 169 8.47 -2.64 -4.45
C LEU A 169 7.90 -1.34 -3.87
N HIS A 170 8.74 -0.29 -3.87
CA HIS A 170 8.29 1.08 -3.81
C HIS A 170 9.18 1.92 -4.74
N LEU A 171 8.72 2.11 -5.98
CA LEU A 171 9.50 2.74 -7.03
C LEU A 171 9.52 4.27 -6.89
N LYS A 172 10.23 4.94 -7.80
CA LYS A 172 10.40 6.39 -7.77
C LYS A 172 9.08 7.10 -8.03
N CYS A 173 8.65 7.91 -7.08
CA CYS A 173 7.41 8.70 -7.17
C CYS A 173 7.49 9.82 -8.20
N CYS A 174 6.32 10.35 -8.45
CA CYS A 174 6.06 11.63 -9.11
C CYS A 174 6.25 11.60 -10.63
N GLY A 175 5.53 12.49 -11.32
CA GLY A 175 5.62 12.65 -12.76
C GLY A 175 6.93 13.28 -13.22
N GLY A 176 7.10 13.37 -14.55
CA GLY A 176 8.25 13.96 -15.22
C GLY A 176 9.23 12.92 -15.75
N THR A 177 9.80 13.26 -16.90
CA THR A 177 10.61 12.35 -17.72
C THR A 177 11.75 11.67 -16.97
N ASP A 178 12.43 12.37 -16.02
CA ASP A 178 13.49 11.74 -15.23
C ASP A 178 12.95 10.64 -14.32
N ASN A 179 11.85 10.89 -13.63
CA ASN A 179 11.24 9.91 -12.74
C ASN A 179 10.67 8.70 -13.52
N GLU A 180 10.07 8.93 -14.69
CA GLU A 180 9.62 7.89 -15.61
C GLU A 180 10.78 7.04 -16.13
N ASN A 181 11.90 7.68 -16.50
CA ASN A 181 13.12 6.96 -16.91
C ASN A 181 13.70 6.11 -15.79
N ARG A 182 13.62 6.57 -14.54
CA ARG A 182 14.05 5.81 -13.36
C ARG A 182 13.17 4.57 -13.16
N ARG A 183 11.83 4.71 -13.28
CA ARG A 183 10.90 3.56 -13.24
C ARG A 183 11.13 2.59 -14.41
N ARG A 184 11.38 3.11 -15.61
CA ARG A 184 11.74 2.29 -16.77
C ARG A 184 13.02 1.49 -16.55
N SER A 185 14.05 2.14 -15.99
CA SER A 185 15.29 1.47 -15.64
C SER A 185 15.06 0.38 -14.57
N ALA A 186 14.23 0.65 -13.57
CA ALA A 186 13.84 -0.33 -12.58
C ALA A 186 13.13 -1.54 -13.20
N SER A 187 12.13 -1.27 -14.06
CA SER A 187 11.37 -2.29 -14.78
C SER A 187 12.26 -3.20 -15.64
N GLN A 188 13.21 -2.61 -16.38
CA GLN A 188 14.17 -3.39 -17.17
C GLN A 188 15.03 -4.31 -16.33
N LYS A 189 15.60 -3.80 -15.24
CA LYS A 189 16.46 -4.58 -14.34
C LYS A 189 15.70 -5.69 -13.60
N LEU A 190 14.46 -5.41 -13.20
CA LEU A 190 13.59 -6.43 -12.58
C LEU A 190 13.28 -7.55 -13.58
N LYS A 191 12.95 -7.20 -14.83
CA LYS A 191 12.69 -8.21 -15.87
C LYS A 191 13.95 -9.04 -16.16
N GLU A 192 15.11 -8.39 -16.34
CA GLU A 192 16.40 -9.10 -16.54
C GLU A 192 16.71 -10.06 -15.37
N TYR A 193 16.41 -9.65 -14.13
CA TYR A 193 16.57 -10.47 -12.95
C TYR A 193 15.62 -11.69 -12.96
N LEU A 194 14.34 -11.47 -13.25
CA LEU A 194 13.34 -12.52 -13.32
C LEU A 194 13.68 -13.51 -14.45
N ASP A 195 13.90 -13.02 -15.66
CA ASP A 195 14.21 -13.84 -16.83
C ASP A 195 15.51 -14.68 -16.64
N GLY A 196 16.51 -14.10 -15.97
CA GLY A 196 17.84 -14.71 -15.87
C GLY A 196 18.07 -15.57 -14.62
N GLN A 197 17.40 -15.28 -13.51
CA GLN A 197 17.67 -15.91 -12.22
C GLN A 197 16.43 -16.54 -11.56
N ARG A 198 15.23 -16.24 -12.07
CA ARG A 198 13.94 -16.62 -11.48
C ARG A 198 12.96 -17.18 -12.51
N ALA A 199 13.47 -17.62 -13.66
CA ALA A 199 12.64 -18.00 -14.81
C ALA A 199 11.65 -19.15 -14.53
N ASP A 200 11.95 -20.00 -13.55
CA ASP A 200 11.12 -21.17 -13.18
C ASP A 200 10.43 -20.95 -11.81
N ASP A 201 10.58 -19.75 -11.20
CA ASP A 201 10.00 -19.48 -9.89
C ASP A 201 8.57 -18.92 -10.02
N ALA A 202 7.67 -19.34 -9.13
CA ALA A 202 6.35 -18.76 -8.98
C ALA A 202 6.47 -17.40 -8.26
N VAL A 203 6.55 -16.31 -9.02
CA VAL A 203 6.84 -14.97 -8.48
C VAL A 203 5.58 -14.13 -8.34
N VAL A 204 5.45 -13.44 -7.20
CA VAL A 204 4.51 -12.33 -6.99
C VAL A 204 5.32 -11.07 -6.71
N MET A 205 5.38 -10.17 -7.68
CA MET A 205 6.02 -8.87 -7.55
C MET A 205 4.95 -7.81 -7.35
N LEU A 206 4.94 -7.17 -6.17
CA LEU A 206 3.84 -6.31 -5.73
C LEU A 206 4.37 -5.07 -5.02
N GLY A 207 3.56 -4.02 -4.97
CA GLY A 207 3.94 -2.78 -4.28
C GLY A 207 3.38 -1.52 -4.92
N ASP A 208 3.91 -0.39 -4.49
CA ASP A 208 3.68 0.91 -5.10
C ASP A 208 4.68 1.13 -6.25
N TYR A 209 4.18 0.98 -7.47
CA TYR A 209 4.96 1.17 -8.70
C TYR A 209 5.09 2.65 -9.09
N ASN A 210 4.30 3.52 -8.45
CA ASN A 210 4.26 4.97 -8.69
C ASN A 210 4.00 5.37 -10.15
N ASP A 211 3.36 4.50 -10.93
CA ASP A 211 2.92 4.75 -12.30
C ASP A 211 1.76 3.83 -12.70
N GLU A 212 1.02 4.21 -13.71
CA GLU A 212 -0.10 3.43 -14.25
C GLU A 212 0.39 2.39 -15.26
N ILE A 213 -0.18 1.18 -15.23
CA ILE A 213 0.11 0.12 -16.21
C ILE A 213 -0.78 0.18 -17.43
N ALA A 214 -1.88 0.95 -17.38
CA ALA A 214 -2.87 1.10 -18.44
C ALA A 214 -2.85 2.54 -19.01
N SER A 215 -1.69 3.02 -19.46
CA SER A 215 -1.56 4.36 -20.02
C SER A 215 -2.11 4.46 -21.44
N VAL A 216 -2.51 5.70 -21.84
CA VAL A 216 -2.99 6.01 -23.20
C VAL A 216 -1.87 5.99 -24.25
N SER A 217 -0.61 6.05 -23.83
CA SER A 217 0.59 5.98 -24.68
C SER A 217 1.40 4.74 -24.28
N PRO A 218 1.06 3.55 -24.79
CA PRO A 218 1.72 2.31 -24.37
C PRO A 218 3.25 2.33 -24.53
N GLU A 219 3.78 2.98 -25.57
CA GLU A 219 5.21 3.06 -25.85
C GLU A 219 5.98 3.87 -24.79
N GLU A 220 5.28 4.76 -24.08
CA GLU A 220 5.85 5.59 -23.02
C GLU A 220 5.76 4.90 -21.63
N ASN A 221 4.96 3.82 -21.52
CA ASN A 221 4.77 3.12 -20.27
C ASN A 221 6.08 2.52 -19.74
N PRO A 222 6.49 2.82 -18.49
CA PRO A 222 7.71 2.26 -17.90
C PRO A 222 7.73 0.74 -17.81
N PHE A 223 6.55 0.11 -17.77
CA PHE A 223 6.36 -1.34 -17.59
C PHE A 223 5.99 -2.08 -18.88
N LEU A 224 6.15 -1.41 -20.05
CA LEU A 224 5.82 -2.00 -21.34
C LEU A 224 6.51 -3.35 -21.58
N ASN A 225 7.76 -3.51 -21.13
CA ASN A 225 8.52 -4.74 -21.23
C ASN A 225 7.84 -5.96 -20.60
N PHE A 226 7.10 -5.77 -19.51
CA PHE A 226 6.27 -6.81 -18.87
C PHE A 226 4.93 -6.97 -19.57
N ILE A 227 4.27 -5.85 -19.95
CA ILE A 227 2.94 -5.84 -20.57
C ILE A 227 2.92 -6.58 -21.89
N ILE A 228 3.96 -6.42 -22.71
CA ILE A 228 4.04 -7.08 -24.05
C ILE A 228 4.49 -8.54 -23.96
N ASP A 229 5.06 -8.96 -22.84
CA ASP A 229 5.48 -10.35 -22.61
C ASP A 229 4.41 -11.12 -21.82
N ALA A 230 3.19 -11.13 -22.37
CA ALA A 230 2.03 -11.74 -21.74
C ALA A 230 2.10 -13.27 -21.64
N SER A 231 3.11 -13.90 -22.27
CA SER A 231 3.36 -15.32 -22.11
C SER A 231 4.11 -15.67 -20.83
N SER A 232 4.86 -14.72 -20.29
CA SER A 232 5.70 -14.91 -19.08
C SER A 232 5.17 -14.14 -17.88
N TYR A 233 4.42 -13.05 -18.09
CA TYR A 233 4.01 -12.13 -17.03
C TYR A 233 2.56 -11.68 -17.16
N THR A 234 1.89 -11.52 -16.02
CA THR A 234 0.51 -11.00 -15.94
C THR A 234 0.39 -9.99 -14.81
N PHE A 235 -0.06 -8.77 -15.13
CA PHE A 235 -0.55 -7.86 -14.10
C PHE A 235 -1.95 -8.32 -13.67
N ALA A 236 -2.05 -8.85 -12.47
CA ALA A 236 -3.30 -9.43 -11.94
C ALA A 236 -4.41 -8.37 -11.79
N ASP A 237 -4.03 -7.12 -11.62
CA ASP A 237 -4.91 -5.96 -11.45
C ASP A 237 -5.16 -5.16 -12.75
N MET A 238 -4.74 -5.65 -13.94
CA MET A 238 -4.94 -4.96 -15.22
C MET A 238 -6.41 -4.60 -15.49
N THR A 239 -7.36 -5.44 -15.10
CA THR A 239 -8.79 -5.16 -15.24
C THR A 239 -9.25 -3.99 -14.35
N ILE A 240 -8.62 -3.79 -13.21
CA ILE A 240 -8.86 -2.64 -12.32
C ILE A 240 -8.23 -1.39 -12.94
N ALA A 241 -6.98 -1.49 -13.40
CA ALA A 241 -6.25 -0.38 -14.03
C ALA A 241 -6.99 0.18 -15.27
N THR A 242 -7.58 -0.69 -16.08
CA THR A 242 -8.38 -0.30 -17.26
C THR A 242 -9.84 0.02 -16.93
N GLY A 243 -10.25 -0.19 -15.68
CA GLY A 243 -11.62 -0.05 -15.21
C GLY A 243 -11.97 1.33 -14.67
N SER A 244 -12.97 1.37 -13.79
CA SER A 244 -13.45 2.62 -13.20
C SER A 244 -12.50 3.15 -12.13
N GLN A 245 -12.19 4.45 -12.19
CA GLN A 245 -11.41 5.20 -11.19
C GLN A 245 -11.95 5.07 -9.75
N LEU A 246 -13.22 4.70 -9.59
CA LEU A 246 -13.81 4.43 -8.28
C LEU A 246 -13.12 3.28 -7.53
N TRP A 247 -12.41 2.40 -8.27
CA TRP A 247 -11.71 1.22 -7.75
C TRP A 247 -10.18 1.36 -7.78
N TRP A 248 -9.67 2.54 -8.14
CA TRP A 248 -8.23 2.76 -8.16
C TRP A 248 -7.64 2.89 -6.76
N SER A 249 -6.39 2.50 -6.63
CA SER A 249 -5.71 2.38 -5.33
C SER A 249 -5.36 3.73 -4.71
N TYR A 250 -5.13 4.77 -5.51
CA TYR A 250 -4.80 6.12 -5.07
C TYR A 250 -5.94 7.11 -5.40
N PRO A 251 -6.96 7.22 -4.53
CA PRO A 251 -8.17 7.99 -4.83
C PRO A 251 -8.01 9.51 -4.69
N SER A 252 -7.05 9.99 -3.93
CA SER A 252 -6.83 11.43 -3.67
C SER A 252 -6.46 12.20 -4.93
N TRP A 253 -5.72 11.54 -5.83
CA TRP A 253 -5.40 11.96 -7.19
C TRP A 253 -5.66 10.75 -8.09
N PRO A 254 -6.90 10.57 -8.59
CA PRO A 254 -7.34 9.28 -9.09
C PRO A 254 -6.37 8.63 -10.05
N SER A 255 -5.62 7.65 -9.55
CA SER A 255 -4.67 6.81 -10.28
C SER A 255 -4.58 5.42 -9.67
N HIS A 256 -4.23 4.43 -10.48
CA HIS A 256 -3.99 3.08 -10.00
C HIS A 256 -2.50 2.79 -10.15
N ILE A 257 -1.78 2.88 -9.04
CA ILE A 257 -0.31 2.85 -8.99
C ILE A 257 0.25 1.76 -8.10
N ASP A 258 -0.62 1.09 -7.34
CA ASP A 258 -0.27 -0.10 -6.57
C ASP A 258 -0.66 -1.34 -7.38
N HIS A 259 0.34 -2.17 -7.74
CA HIS A 259 0.16 -3.25 -8.70
C HIS A 259 0.65 -4.59 -8.16
N ILE A 260 0.11 -5.66 -8.75
CA ILE A 260 0.53 -7.04 -8.51
C ILE A 260 0.81 -7.70 -9.86
N LEU A 261 2.08 -8.00 -10.11
CA LEU A 261 2.52 -8.76 -11.26
C LEU A 261 2.86 -10.18 -10.83
N VAL A 262 2.42 -11.15 -11.60
CA VAL A 262 2.76 -12.57 -11.40
C VAL A 262 3.42 -13.17 -12.63
N THR A 263 4.24 -14.20 -12.41
CA THR A 263 4.79 -15.01 -13.50
C THR A 263 3.77 -16.04 -14.01
N ASN A 264 4.04 -16.64 -15.19
CA ASN A 264 3.15 -17.61 -15.81
C ASN A 264 2.85 -18.85 -14.95
N GLU A 265 3.73 -19.18 -14.00
CA GLU A 265 3.53 -20.25 -13.01
C GLU A 265 2.30 -20.01 -12.12
N LEU A 266 1.83 -18.77 -12.05
CA LEU A 266 0.70 -18.35 -11.22
C LEU A 266 -0.50 -17.83 -12.00
N SER A 267 -0.32 -17.44 -13.28
CA SER A 267 -1.33 -16.69 -14.02
C SER A 267 -2.67 -17.43 -14.14
N ALA A 268 -2.64 -18.76 -14.30
CA ALA A 268 -3.84 -19.59 -14.40
C ALA A 268 -4.54 -19.83 -13.06
N ASP A 269 -3.84 -19.58 -11.96
CA ASP A 269 -4.32 -19.85 -10.60
C ASP A 269 -4.86 -18.59 -9.91
N ILE A 270 -4.88 -17.44 -10.61
CA ILE A 270 -5.49 -16.22 -10.09
C ILE A 270 -7.01 -16.43 -9.99
N ASP A 271 -7.53 -16.46 -8.77
CA ASP A 271 -8.98 -16.50 -8.50
C ASP A 271 -9.61 -15.11 -8.66
N THR A 272 -9.04 -14.11 -7.97
CA THR A 272 -9.55 -12.74 -8.03
C THR A 272 -8.49 -11.72 -7.62
N THR A 273 -8.68 -10.47 -8.09
CA THR A 273 -7.91 -9.31 -7.65
C THR A 273 -8.87 -8.18 -7.32
N VAL A 274 -8.67 -7.51 -6.17
CA VAL A 274 -9.58 -6.47 -5.68
C VAL A 274 -8.80 -5.31 -5.03
N VAL A 275 -9.40 -4.11 -5.08
CA VAL A 275 -8.98 -2.98 -4.25
C VAL A 275 -9.91 -2.88 -3.05
N ILE A 276 -9.34 -2.85 -1.86
CA ILE A 276 -10.07 -2.84 -0.59
C ILE A 276 -10.40 -1.41 -0.20
N LYS A 277 -11.69 -1.05 -0.23
CA LYS A 277 -12.18 0.29 0.09
C LYS A 277 -12.60 0.37 1.55
N ALA A 278 -11.64 0.47 2.46
CA ALA A 278 -11.87 0.51 3.90
C ALA A 278 -12.30 1.90 4.43
N SER A 279 -12.05 2.97 3.67
CA SER A 279 -12.36 4.34 4.09
C SER A 279 -13.83 4.62 4.45
N PRO A 280 -14.86 3.98 3.85
CA PRO A 280 -16.24 4.17 4.31
C PRO A 280 -16.52 3.64 5.73
N CYS A 281 -15.75 2.66 6.19
CA CYS A 281 -15.87 2.09 7.53
C CYS A 281 -15.09 2.86 8.59
N TYR A 282 -14.05 3.61 8.17
CA TYR A 282 -13.19 4.36 9.06
C TYR A 282 -13.04 5.80 8.55
N PRO A 283 -13.85 6.76 9.06
CA PRO A 283 -13.86 8.13 8.57
C PRO A 283 -12.51 8.85 8.57
N ASP A 284 -11.64 8.52 9.54
CA ASP A 284 -10.30 9.09 9.67
C ASP A 284 -9.24 8.27 8.90
N TYR A 285 -9.66 7.43 7.94
CA TYR A 285 -8.77 6.53 7.18
C TYR A 285 -7.58 7.27 6.56
N GLY A 286 -7.83 8.37 5.86
CA GLY A 286 -6.77 9.17 5.23
C GLY A 286 -5.81 9.82 6.22
N GLU A 287 -6.27 10.17 7.41
CA GLU A 287 -5.44 10.83 8.44
C GLU A 287 -4.66 9.82 9.31
N VAL A 288 -5.15 8.59 9.40
CA VAL A 288 -4.64 7.59 10.35
C VAL A 288 -3.91 6.45 9.63
N LEU A 289 -4.40 6.01 8.48
CA LEU A 289 -3.87 4.85 7.77
C LEU A 289 -3.11 5.25 6.51
N SER A 290 -3.81 5.72 5.46
CA SER A 290 -3.17 6.01 4.17
C SER A 290 -4.09 6.77 3.22
N ASP A 291 -3.50 7.51 2.28
CA ASP A 291 -4.14 8.01 1.07
C ASP A 291 -4.22 6.95 -0.05
N HIS A 292 -3.58 5.80 0.12
CA HIS A 292 -3.72 4.61 -0.70
C HIS A 292 -4.80 3.65 -0.18
N ARG A 293 -5.20 2.71 -1.02
CA ARG A 293 -6.06 1.58 -0.68
C ARG A 293 -5.30 0.27 -0.89
N PRO A 294 -5.44 -0.73 -0.02
CA PRO A 294 -4.83 -2.02 -0.24
C PRO A 294 -5.32 -2.67 -1.55
N VAL A 295 -4.41 -3.31 -2.27
CA VAL A 295 -4.70 -4.18 -3.43
C VAL A 295 -4.43 -5.62 -3.02
N ALA A 296 -5.39 -6.50 -3.26
CA ALA A 296 -5.31 -7.90 -2.86
C ALA A 296 -5.46 -8.83 -4.06
N ILE A 297 -4.72 -9.94 -4.05
CA ILE A 297 -4.85 -11.06 -4.96
C ILE A 297 -5.16 -12.33 -4.17
N ARG A 298 -5.97 -13.20 -4.74
CA ARG A 298 -6.22 -14.57 -4.31
C ARG A 298 -5.67 -15.54 -5.34
N ILE A 299 -4.90 -16.50 -4.88
CA ILE A 299 -4.26 -17.52 -5.72
C ILE A 299 -4.73 -18.88 -5.24
N ILE A 300 -5.20 -19.72 -6.15
CA ILE A 300 -5.51 -21.12 -5.88
C ILE A 300 -4.19 -21.86 -5.70
N PRO A 301 -3.94 -22.51 -4.54
CA PRO A 301 -2.66 -23.10 -4.20
C PRO A 301 -2.37 -24.42 -4.91
#